data_ad1b59796b443f5cdeb76e75466f50df
#
_entry.id   ad1b59796b443f5cdeb76e75466f50df
#
_cell.length_a   1.000
_cell.length_b   1.000
_cell.length_c   1.000
_cell.angle_alpha   90.00
_cell.angle_beta   90.00
_cell.angle_gamma   90.00
#
_symmetry.space_group_name_H-M   'P 1'
#
loop_
_entity.id
_entity.type
_entity.pdbx_description
1 polymer ?
#
loop_
_entity_poly.entity_id
_entity_poly.type
_entity_poly.pdbx_seq_one_letter_code
_entity_poly.pdbx_strand_id
1 'polypeptide(L)'
;YHEALERFEAKESSDRPEPNPRLESLRGLWRGDFPVIFHAYGVNDTMTAIRIVKWGLGADMVISHGVYDSFKIADVLAASGVPMNIGPRQFEFYESSYVGNAAALQAAGVPTSICTAAPVVPQEALQVQAAMAVRLGLPAEAALRGLTLEPARAIGIADRVGSLTVGKDADLCLFAGDPIDPRHAPTLVMVDGRIVLDRRPAATDAGR
;
A
#
# COMPACT_ATOMS: atom_id res chain seq x y z
N TYR A 1 23.48 -18.45 1.05
CA TYR A 1 24.33 -17.40 1.62
C TYR A 1 23.77 -16.91 2.97
N HIS A 2 22.55 -16.41 3.04
CA HIS A 2 21.94 -15.88 4.27
C HIS A 2 21.82 -16.97 5.34
N GLU A 3 21.33 -18.14 5.00
CA GLU A 3 21.26 -19.28 5.92
C GLU A 3 22.63 -19.67 6.47
N ALA A 4 23.66 -19.73 5.60
CA ALA A 4 25.02 -20.02 6.03
C ALA A 4 25.59 -18.93 6.95
N LEU A 5 25.27 -17.65 6.69
CA LEU A 5 25.67 -16.53 7.52
C LEU A 5 24.97 -16.55 8.89
N GLU A 6 23.69 -16.86 8.95
CA GLU A 6 22.93 -17.01 10.20
C GLU A 6 23.49 -18.14 11.07
N ARG A 7 23.79 -19.30 10.48
CA ARG A 7 24.41 -20.41 11.19
C ARG A 7 25.79 -20.04 11.76
N PHE A 8 26.58 -19.29 11.00
CA PHE A 8 27.86 -18.77 11.50
C PHE A 8 27.65 -17.78 12.66
N GLU A 9 26.74 -16.83 12.55
CA GLU A 9 26.43 -15.85 13.59
C GLU A 9 25.83 -16.49 14.86
N ALA A 10 25.03 -17.55 14.70
CA ALA A 10 24.51 -18.37 15.80
C ALA A 10 25.56 -19.29 16.43
N LYS A 11 26.80 -19.29 15.92
CA LYS A 11 27.89 -20.19 16.32
C LYS A 11 27.58 -21.68 16.10
N GLU A 12 26.72 -21.98 15.16
CA GLU A 12 26.39 -23.34 14.73
C GLU A 12 27.34 -23.85 13.64
N SER A 13 28.15 -22.95 13.08
CA SER A 13 29.18 -23.24 12.09
C SER A 13 30.43 -22.40 12.37
N SER A 14 31.62 -22.96 12.14
CA SER A 14 32.90 -22.23 12.15
C SER A 14 33.18 -21.53 10.83
N ASP A 15 32.48 -21.91 9.78
CA ASP A 15 32.74 -21.47 8.42
C ASP A 15 31.93 -20.24 8.10
N ARG A 16 32.59 -19.08 8.07
CA ARG A 16 31.97 -17.84 7.59
C ARG A 16 31.89 -17.86 6.09
N PRO A 17 30.69 -17.65 5.50
CA PRO A 17 30.57 -17.56 4.04
C PRO A 17 31.31 -16.32 3.52
N GLU A 18 31.90 -16.44 2.34
CA GLU A 18 32.55 -15.33 1.65
C GLU A 18 31.57 -14.14 1.49
N PRO A 19 31.98 -12.92 1.82
CA PRO A 19 31.12 -11.75 1.71
C PRO A 19 30.63 -11.53 0.28
N ASN A 20 29.32 -11.42 0.11
CA ASN A 20 28.70 -11.15 -1.19
C ASN A 20 27.89 -9.84 -1.11
N PRO A 21 28.43 -8.70 -1.63
CA PRO A 21 27.75 -7.40 -1.52
C PRO A 21 26.35 -7.36 -2.13
N ARG A 22 26.07 -8.16 -3.14
CA ARG A 22 24.74 -8.25 -3.77
C ARG A 22 23.74 -8.95 -2.86
N LEU A 23 24.16 -9.98 -2.16
CA LEU A 23 23.31 -10.73 -1.23
C LEU A 23 23.20 -10.01 0.11
N GLU A 24 24.25 -9.29 0.55
CA GLU A 24 24.20 -8.46 1.75
C GLU A 24 23.10 -7.40 1.69
N SER A 25 22.88 -6.79 0.53
CA SER A 25 21.81 -5.81 0.35
C SER A 25 20.39 -6.38 0.52
N LEU A 26 20.23 -7.71 0.41
CA LEU A 26 18.97 -8.42 0.59
C LEU A 26 18.81 -9.01 2.01
N ARG A 27 19.75 -8.75 2.90
CA ARG A 27 19.75 -9.33 4.24
C ARG A 27 18.53 -8.93 5.07
N GLY A 28 18.11 -7.68 4.98
CA GLY A 28 16.90 -7.18 5.64
C GLY A 28 15.64 -7.88 5.13
N LEU A 29 15.57 -8.15 3.81
CA LEU A 29 14.48 -8.93 3.25
C LEU A 29 14.44 -10.35 3.83
N TRP A 30 15.59 -11.01 3.90
CA TRP A 30 15.71 -12.36 4.45
C TRP A 30 15.29 -12.43 5.92
N ARG A 31 15.58 -11.38 6.69
CA ARG A 31 15.22 -11.26 8.10
C ARG A 31 13.78 -10.79 8.34
N GLY A 32 13.08 -10.33 7.30
CA GLY A 32 11.75 -9.77 7.44
C GLY A 32 11.72 -8.32 7.96
N ASP A 33 12.85 -7.59 7.84
CA ASP A 33 12.92 -6.19 8.29
C ASP A 33 12.06 -5.26 7.41
N PHE A 34 11.76 -5.66 6.18
CA PHE A 34 10.92 -4.94 5.22
C PHE A 34 10.34 -5.88 4.16
N PRO A 35 9.15 -5.56 3.60
CA PRO A 35 8.54 -6.35 2.55
C PRO A 35 9.16 -6.09 1.16
N VAL A 36 8.99 -7.04 0.25
CA VAL A 36 9.23 -6.84 -1.19
C VAL A 36 8.04 -6.15 -1.81
N ILE A 37 8.26 -5.06 -2.53
CA ILE A 37 7.25 -4.51 -3.43
C ILE A 37 7.47 -5.10 -4.82
N PHE A 38 6.54 -5.94 -5.26
CA PHE A 38 6.63 -6.66 -6.52
C PHE A 38 5.65 -6.07 -7.55
N HIS A 39 6.16 -5.60 -8.69
CA HIS A 39 5.34 -5.14 -9.79
C HIS A 39 4.75 -6.34 -10.55
N ALA A 40 3.43 -6.50 -10.51
CA ALA A 40 2.72 -7.54 -11.25
C ALA A 40 1.41 -6.99 -11.79
N TYR A 41 1.09 -7.33 -13.02
CA TYR A 41 -0.07 -6.76 -13.71
C TYR A 41 -1.25 -7.74 -13.82
N GLY A 42 -1.03 -8.95 -14.25
CA GLY A 42 -2.07 -9.94 -14.46
C GLY A 42 -1.95 -11.16 -13.54
N VAL A 43 -2.86 -12.10 -13.70
CA VAL A 43 -2.93 -13.34 -12.92
C VAL A 43 -1.60 -14.09 -12.91
N ASN A 44 -0.97 -14.27 -14.08
CA ASN A 44 0.25 -15.07 -14.19
C ASN A 44 1.43 -14.46 -13.43
N ASP A 45 1.63 -13.14 -13.56
CA ASP A 45 2.70 -12.42 -12.89
C ASP A 45 2.47 -12.42 -11.37
N THR A 46 1.24 -12.11 -10.97
CA THR A 46 0.81 -12.09 -9.57
C THR A 46 1.00 -13.44 -8.90
N MET A 47 0.53 -14.52 -9.52
CA MET A 47 0.69 -15.87 -8.99
C MET A 47 2.15 -16.31 -8.95
N THR A 48 2.94 -15.95 -9.97
CA THR A 48 4.38 -16.25 -9.98
C THR A 48 5.10 -15.54 -8.84
N ALA A 49 4.82 -14.26 -8.63
CA ALA A 49 5.39 -13.50 -7.53
C ALA A 49 5.04 -14.12 -6.15
N ILE A 50 3.77 -14.46 -5.92
CA ILE A 50 3.32 -15.09 -4.67
C ILE A 50 3.99 -16.45 -4.46
N ARG A 51 4.05 -17.28 -5.50
CA ARG A 51 4.66 -18.61 -5.40
C ARG A 51 6.14 -18.54 -5.06
N ILE A 52 6.88 -17.60 -5.65
CA ILE A 52 8.32 -17.45 -5.41
C ILE A 52 8.58 -16.75 -4.09
N VAL A 53 7.99 -15.58 -3.89
CA VAL A 53 8.34 -14.70 -2.76
C VAL A 53 7.64 -15.13 -1.48
N LYS A 54 6.29 -15.23 -1.50
CA LYS A 54 5.53 -15.52 -0.28
C LYS A 54 5.66 -16.98 0.13
N TRP A 55 5.41 -17.91 -0.81
CA TRP A 55 5.39 -19.34 -0.48
C TRP A 55 6.76 -20.01 -0.58
N GLY A 56 7.60 -19.57 -1.52
CA GLY A 56 8.93 -20.16 -1.71
C GLY A 56 9.99 -19.63 -0.75
N LEU A 57 10.05 -18.31 -0.56
CA LEU A 57 11.02 -17.67 0.32
C LEU A 57 10.47 -17.35 1.72
N GLY A 58 9.15 -17.43 1.94
CA GLY A 58 8.53 -17.04 3.20
C GLY A 58 8.61 -15.53 3.48
N ALA A 59 8.99 -14.71 2.51
CA ALA A 59 9.20 -13.28 2.69
C ALA A 59 7.88 -12.50 2.64
N ASP A 60 7.84 -11.39 3.38
CA ASP A 60 6.73 -10.46 3.28
C ASP A 60 6.79 -9.68 1.98
N MET A 61 5.62 -9.45 1.38
CA MET A 61 5.53 -8.80 0.09
C MET A 61 4.25 -8.01 -0.08
N VAL A 62 4.31 -7.06 -1.01
CA VAL A 62 3.17 -6.29 -1.52
C VAL A 62 3.16 -6.42 -3.03
N ILE A 63 2.02 -6.71 -3.64
CA ILE A 63 1.85 -6.63 -5.09
C ILE A 63 1.46 -5.20 -5.46
N SER A 64 2.27 -4.55 -6.28
CA SER A 64 1.95 -3.25 -6.86
C SER A 64 1.31 -3.45 -8.24
N HIS A 65 0.24 -2.71 -8.45
CA HIS A 65 -0.69 -2.70 -9.57
C HIS A 65 -1.81 -3.73 -9.45
N GLY A 66 -1.57 -5.04 -9.64
CA GLY A 66 -2.59 -6.07 -9.55
C GLY A 66 -3.81 -5.80 -10.43
N VAL A 67 -3.59 -5.14 -11.57
CA VAL A 67 -4.62 -4.74 -12.54
C VAL A 67 -4.86 -5.84 -13.57
N TYR A 68 -5.66 -5.53 -14.61
CA TYR A 68 -6.13 -6.45 -15.65
C TYR A 68 -7.05 -7.52 -15.07
N ASP A 69 -6.58 -8.73 -14.84
CA ASP A 69 -7.42 -9.87 -14.51
C ASP A 69 -7.17 -10.47 -13.12
N SER A 70 -6.38 -9.79 -12.26
CA SER A 70 -6.08 -10.27 -10.91
C SER A 70 -7.32 -10.47 -10.04
N PHE A 71 -8.42 -9.76 -10.29
CA PHE A 71 -9.69 -9.97 -9.61
C PHE A 71 -10.26 -11.39 -9.81
N LYS A 72 -9.85 -12.11 -10.86
CA LYS A 72 -10.29 -13.49 -11.14
C LYS A 72 -9.74 -14.53 -10.15
N ILE A 73 -8.69 -14.15 -9.42
CA ILE A 73 -8.06 -14.99 -8.40
C ILE A 73 -8.16 -14.33 -7.01
N ALA A 74 -9.18 -13.51 -6.80
CA ALA A 74 -9.33 -12.74 -5.57
C ALA A 74 -9.42 -13.62 -4.31
N ASP A 75 -10.00 -14.81 -4.41
CA ASP A 75 -10.04 -15.83 -3.35
C ASP A 75 -8.65 -16.35 -2.97
N VAL A 76 -7.80 -16.62 -3.97
CA VAL A 76 -6.40 -17.04 -3.75
C VAL A 76 -5.59 -15.91 -3.14
N LEU A 77 -5.80 -14.67 -3.62
CA LEU A 77 -5.14 -13.48 -3.07
C LEU A 77 -5.54 -13.24 -1.61
N ALA A 78 -6.82 -13.35 -1.28
CA ALA A 78 -7.30 -13.25 0.09
C ALA A 78 -6.68 -14.34 0.99
N ALA A 79 -6.65 -15.59 0.52
CA ALA A 79 -6.04 -16.70 1.26
C ALA A 79 -4.52 -16.54 1.43
N SER A 80 -3.83 -15.88 0.52
CA SER A 80 -2.38 -15.60 0.62
C SER A 80 -2.04 -14.55 1.67
N GLY A 81 -3.00 -13.67 2.02
CA GLY A 81 -2.80 -12.53 2.89
C GLY A 81 -1.89 -11.44 2.32
N VAL A 82 -1.52 -11.53 1.04
CA VAL A 82 -0.63 -10.56 0.37
C VAL A 82 -1.39 -9.27 0.08
N PRO A 83 -0.92 -8.11 0.59
CA PRO A 83 -1.54 -6.83 0.28
C PRO A 83 -1.37 -6.46 -1.20
N MET A 84 -2.41 -5.82 -1.74
CA MET A 84 -2.46 -5.35 -3.12
C MET A 84 -2.51 -3.82 -3.16
N ASN A 85 -1.61 -3.20 -3.91
CA ASN A 85 -1.57 -1.76 -4.13
C ASN A 85 -2.09 -1.44 -5.54
N ILE A 86 -3.38 -1.08 -5.65
CA ILE A 86 -4.13 -1.02 -6.90
C ILE A 86 -4.00 0.35 -7.58
N GLY A 87 -3.62 0.35 -8.83
CA GLY A 87 -3.54 1.54 -9.68
C GLY A 87 -2.39 1.48 -10.69
N PRO A 88 -2.36 2.44 -11.61
CA PRO A 88 -3.30 3.56 -11.78
C PRO A 88 -4.62 3.16 -12.45
N ARG A 89 -4.71 1.95 -12.98
CA ARG A 89 -5.92 1.45 -13.66
C ARG A 89 -6.90 0.89 -12.62
N GLN A 90 -8.04 1.58 -12.43
CA GLN A 90 -9.00 1.23 -11.39
C GLN A 90 -10.09 0.25 -11.87
N PHE A 91 -10.19 -0.01 -13.16
CA PHE A 91 -11.23 -0.89 -13.71
C PHE A 91 -10.76 -1.70 -14.91
N GLU A 92 -11.47 -2.77 -15.16
CA GLU A 92 -11.39 -3.58 -16.36
C GLU A 92 -12.76 -3.69 -17.02
N PHE A 93 -12.78 -3.93 -18.33
CA PHE A 93 -13.99 -4.29 -19.05
C PHE A 93 -13.98 -5.81 -19.26
N TYR A 94 -14.88 -6.49 -18.57
CA TYR A 94 -14.93 -7.94 -18.55
C TYR A 94 -16.39 -8.42 -18.68
N GLU A 95 -16.63 -9.40 -19.56
CA GLU A 95 -17.97 -9.96 -19.82
C GLU A 95 -19.06 -8.89 -19.98
N SER A 96 -18.76 -7.87 -20.82
CA SER A 96 -19.67 -6.76 -21.15
C SER A 96 -20.01 -5.83 -19.97
N SER A 97 -19.22 -5.85 -18.90
CA SER A 97 -19.39 -4.96 -17.75
C SER A 97 -18.06 -4.39 -17.25
N TYR A 98 -18.13 -3.30 -16.48
CA TYR A 98 -16.97 -2.76 -15.78
C TYR A 98 -16.79 -3.45 -14.45
N VAL A 99 -15.59 -3.92 -14.18
CA VAL A 99 -15.17 -4.48 -12.88
C VAL A 99 -14.20 -3.49 -12.24
N GLY A 100 -14.53 -3.00 -11.06
CA GLY A 100 -13.63 -2.18 -10.26
C GLY A 100 -12.59 -3.08 -9.57
N ASN A 101 -11.32 -2.92 -9.92
CA ASN A 101 -10.24 -3.78 -9.42
C ASN A 101 -10.16 -3.75 -7.88
N ALA A 102 -10.06 -2.55 -7.30
CA ALA A 102 -9.99 -2.39 -5.85
C ALA A 102 -11.27 -2.90 -5.14
N ALA A 103 -12.44 -2.65 -5.73
CA ALA A 103 -13.72 -3.10 -5.17
C ALA A 103 -13.83 -4.63 -5.12
N ALA A 104 -13.48 -5.31 -6.22
CA ALA A 104 -13.54 -6.76 -6.31
C ALA A 104 -12.57 -7.44 -5.33
N LEU A 105 -11.33 -6.96 -5.25
CA LEU A 105 -10.33 -7.51 -4.34
C LEU A 105 -10.70 -7.25 -2.87
N GLN A 106 -11.12 -6.04 -2.54
CA GLN A 106 -11.56 -5.69 -1.18
C GLN A 106 -12.77 -6.52 -0.74
N ALA A 107 -13.75 -6.74 -1.63
CA ALA A 107 -14.92 -7.57 -1.34
C ALA A 107 -14.56 -9.04 -1.05
N ALA A 108 -13.47 -9.55 -1.61
CA ALA A 108 -12.93 -10.86 -1.33
C ALA A 108 -12.07 -10.91 -0.04
N GLY A 109 -11.85 -9.78 0.62
CA GLY A 109 -11.04 -9.69 1.84
C GLY A 109 -9.54 -9.48 1.61
N VAL A 110 -9.12 -9.13 0.39
CA VAL A 110 -7.73 -8.79 0.10
C VAL A 110 -7.40 -7.42 0.72
N PRO A 111 -6.32 -7.27 1.51
CA PRO A 111 -5.86 -5.98 1.99
C PRO A 111 -5.49 -5.09 0.79
N THR A 112 -6.23 -3.99 0.59
CA THR A 112 -6.16 -3.21 -0.65
C THR A 112 -5.82 -1.76 -0.36
N SER A 113 -4.78 -1.24 -1.00
CA SER A 113 -4.41 0.17 -1.07
C SER A 113 -4.53 0.72 -2.49
N ILE A 114 -4.46 2.04 -2.64
CA ILE A 114 -4.65 2.74 -3.91
C ILE A 114 -3.38 3.52 -4.24
N CYS A 115 -2.94 3.47 -5.50
CA CYS A 115 -1.79 4.23 -5.97
C CYS A 115 -2.01 4.89 -7.33
N THR A 116 -1.15 5.85 -7.63
CA THR A 116 -1.06 6.52 -8.93
C THR A 116 -0.01 5.87 -9.84
N ALA A 117 0.90 5.07 -9.27
CA ALA A 117 2.10 4.59 -9.97
C ALA A 117 2.89 5.74 -10.61
N ALA A 118 3.07 6.86 -9.89
CA ALA A 118 3.84 7.99 -10.40
C ALA A 118 5.21 7.55 -10.96
N PRO A 119 5.63 8.07 -12.11
CA PRO A 119 5.08 9.21 -12.86
C PRO A 119 4.03 8.85 -13.92
N VAL A 120 3.53 7.60 -13.97
CA VAL A 120 2.51 7.17 -14.95
C VAL A 120 1.25 8.03 -14.83
N VAL A 121 0.76 8.19 -13.63
CA VAL A 121 -0.23 9.21 -13.26
C VAL A 121 0.42 10.08 -12.19
N PRO A 122 0.32 11.41 -12.26
CA PRO A 122 0.89 12.30 -11.26
C PRO A 122 0.43 11.95 -9.84
N GLN A 123 1.32 12.06 -8.87
CA GLN A 123 0.99 11.71 -7.47
C GLN A 123 -0.16 12.55 -6.90
N GLU A 124 -0.33 13.78 -7.39
CA GLU A 124 -1.40 14.71 -7.02
C GLU A 124 -2.79 14.17 -7.41
N ALA A 125 -2.86 13.22 -8.34
CA ALA A 125 -4.09 12.57 -8.74
C ALA A 125 -4.51 11.40 -7.82
N LEU A 126 -3.85 11.18 -6.69
CA LEU A 126 -4.15 10.07 -5.79
C LEU A 126 -5.61 10.11 -5.28
N GLN A 127 -6.11 11.29 -4.95
CA GLN A 127 -7.50 11.51 -4.58
C GLN A 127 -8.48 11.14 -5.71
N VAL A 128 -8.11 11.45 -6.97
CA VAL A 128 -8.90 11.08 -8.16
C VAL A 128 -8.94 9.56 -8.33
N GLN A 129 -7.83 8.87 -8.06
CA GLN A 129 -7.79 7.40 -8.10
C GLN A 129 -8.74 6.78 -7.07
N ALA A 130 -8.77 7.32 -5.86
CA ALA A 130 -9.69 6.87 -4.82
C ALA A 130 -11.17 7.15 -5.19
N ALA A 131 -11.47 8.34 -5.70
CA ALA A 131 -12.81 8.69 -6.19
C ALA A 131 -13.27 7.75 -7.31
N MET A 132 -12.39 7.39 -8.23
CA MET A 132 -12.69 6.43 -9.30
C MET A 132 -12.96 5.04 -8.71
N ALA A 133 -12.17 4.57 -7.76
CA ALA A 133 -12.40 3.29 -7.09
C ALA A 133 -13.77 3.25 -6.38
N VAL A 134 -14.17 4.35 -5.70
CA VAL A 134 -15.50 4.48 -5.09
C VAL A 134 -16.60 4.47 -6.15
N ARG A 135 -16.43 5.20 -7.24
CA ARG A 135 -17.38 5.20 -8.38
C ARG A 135 -17.60 3.80 -8.94
N LEU A 136 -16.61 2.93 -8.83
CA LEU A 136 -16.59 1.54 -9.31
C LEU A 136 -16.95 0.51 -8.24
N GLY A 137 -17.49 0.95 -7.11
CA GLY A 137 -18.06 0.07 -6.08
C GLY A 137 -17.22 -0.16 -4.84
N LEU A 138 -16.01 0.45 -4.72
CA LEU A 138 -15.28 0.39 -3.47
C LEU A 138 -16.01 1.23 -2.39
N PRO A 139 -16.28 0.70 -1.18
CA PRO A 139 -16.83 1.51 -0.10
C PRO A 139 -15.94 2.73 0.20
N ALA A 140 -16.54 3.91 0.42
CA ALA A 140 -15.79 5.15 0.66
C ALA A 140 -14.82 5.05 1.87
N GLU A 141 -15.26 4.37 2.94
CA GLU A 141 -14.37 4.11 4.08
C GLU A 141 -13.18 3.23 3.70
N ALA A 142 -13.39 2.20 2.88
CA ALA A 142 -12.31 1.34 2.39
C ALA A 142 -11.34 2.12 1.48
N ALA A 143 -11.86 3.04 0.65
CA ALA A 143 -11.03 3.93 -0.15
C ALA A 143 -10.17 4.86 0.71
N LEU A 144 -10.75 5.48 1.76
CA LEU A 144 -9.99 6.31 2.69
C LEU A 144 -8.91 5.51 3.42
N ARG A 145 -9.23 4.31 3.89
CA ARG A 145 -8.24 3.40 4.48
C ARG A 145 -7.17 2.98 3.47
N GLY A 146 -7.55 2.77 2.22
CA GLY A 146 -6.65 2.46 1.11
C GLY A 146 -5.68 3.59 0.74
N LEU A 147 -5.96 4.82 1.16
CA LEU A 147 -5.05 5.97 1.05
C LEU A 147 -4.16 6.18 2.28
N THR A 148 -4.47 5.56 3.41
CA THR A 148 -3.88 5.88 4.71
C THR A 148 -3.37 4.65 5.46
N LEU A 149 -4.24 3.90 6.11
CA LEU A 149 -3.89 2.81 7.00
C LEU A 149 -3.41 1.56 6.27
N GLU A 150 -4.08 1.19 5.17
CA GLU A 150 -3.74 -0.05 4.47
C GLU A 150 -2.34 0.00 3.81
N PRO A 151 -1.92 1.10 3.13
CA PRO A 151 -0.54 1.19 2.66
C PRO A 151 0.47 1.21 3.81
N ALA A 152 0.16 1.84 4.95
CA ALA A 152 1.03 1.83 6.12
C ALA A 152 1.20 0.40 6.70
N ARG A 153 0.13 -0.39 6.73
CA ARG A 153 0.18 -1.80 7.12
C ARG A 153 1.01 -2.63 6.14
N ALA A 154 0.80 -2.41 4.86
CA ALA A 154 1.46 -3.17 3.80
C ALA A 154 2.99 -3.04 3.84
N ILE A 155 3.52 -1.90 4.28
CA ILE A 155 4.97 -1.66 4.40
C ILE A 155 5.49 -1.70 5.85
N GLY A 156 4.65 -2.09 6.81
CA GLY A 156 5.08 -2.35 8.19
C GLY A 156 5.29 -1.10 9.06
N ILE A 157 4.66 0.05 8.73
CA ILE A 157 4.79 1.30 9.52
C ILE A 157 3.47 1.77 10.14
N ALA A 158 2.48 0.91 10.21
CA ALA A 158 1.15 1.26 10.69
C ALA A 158 1.08 1.55 12.21
N ASP A 159 2.10 1.19 12.97
CA ASP A 159 2.29 1.58 14.35
C ASP A 159 2.60 3.08 14.52
N ARG A 160 3.19 3.70 13.49
CA ARG A 160 3.58 5.13 13.49
C ARG A 160 2.60 6.04 12.75
N VAL A 161 2.06 5.61 11.61
CA VAL A 161 1.26 6.46 10.70
C VAL A 161 -0.01 5.76 10.22
N GLY A 162 -0.79 6.43 9.38
CA GLY A 162 -1.96 5.89 8.68
C GLY A 162 -3.28 5.94 9.45
N SER A 163 -3.29 6.36 10.71
CA SER A 163 -4.52 6.58 11.49
C SER A 163 -4.33 7.62 12.58
N LEU A 164 -5.41 8.28 12.96
CA LEU A 164 -5.45 9.23 14.08
C LEU A 164 -5.60 8.44 15.40
N THR A 165 -4.47 7.96 15.92
CA THR A 165 -4.39 7.17 17.15
C THR A 165 -3.35 7.80 18.07
N VAL A 166 -3.63 7.88 19.37
CA VAL A 166 -2.67 8.40 20.35
C VAL A 166 -1.36 7.61 20.30
N GLY A 167 -0.25 8.33 20.26
CA GLY A 167 1.10 7.76 20.20
C GLY A 167 1.67 7.60 18.80
N LYS A 168 0.88 7.88 17.74
CA LYS A 168 1.38 7.94 16.37
C LYS A 168 1.90 9.32 16.00
N ASP A 169 2.67 9.36 14.91
CA ASP A 169 3.16 10.61 14.33
C ASP A 169 1.97 11.51 13.96
N ALA A 170 2.11 12.81 14.25
CA ALA A 170 1.02 13.76 14.01
C ALA A 170 1.01 14.23 12.54
N ASP A 171 0.74 13.28 11.65
CA ASP A 171 0.55 13.50 10.21
C ASP A 171 -0.92 13.54 9.90
N LEU A 172 -1.44 14.69 9.51
CA LEU A 172 -2.86 14.84 9.20
C LEU A 172 -3.14 15.88 8.14
N CYS A 173 -4.27 15.68 7.45
CA CYS A 173 -4.85 16.66 6.55
C CYS A 173 -6.28 16.98 7.00
N LEU A 174 -6.65 18.27 7.00
CA LEU A 174 -8.03 18.72 7.15
C LEU A 174 -8.59 19.11 5.80
N PHE A 175 -9.84 18.74 5.56
CA PHE A 175 -10.59 19.08 4.37
C PHE A 175 -11.88 19.83 4.77
N ALA A 176 -12.33 20.76 3.93
CA ALA A 176 -13.61 21.44 4.14
C ALA A 176 -14.84 20.58 3.78
N GLY A 177 -14.60 19.40 3.17
CA GLY A 177 -15.61 18.44 2.77
C GLY A 177 -15.05 17.04 2.72
N ASP A 178 -15.66 16.16 1.92
CA ASP A 178 -15.22 14.78 1.76
C ASP A 178 -13.78 14.72 1.20
N PRO A 179 -12.82 14.07 1.91
CA PRO A 179 -11.44 13.97 1.46
C PRO A 179 -11.27 13.10 0.21
N ILE A 180 -12.26 12.30 -0.19
CA ILE A 180 -12.23 11.51 -1.42
C ILE A 180 -12.73 12.32 -2.62
N ASP A 181 -13.55 13.35 -2.40
CA ASP A 181 -14.01 14.20 -3.49
C ASP A 181 -12.87 15.11 -4.00
N PRO A 182 -12.41 14.94 -5.25
CA PRO A 182 -11.26 15.67 -5.77
C PRO A 182 -11.50 17.18 -5.94
N ARG A 183 -12.74 17.67 -5.72
CA ARG A 183 -13.04 19.10 -5.66
C ARG A 183 -12.59 19.73 -4.36
N HIS A 184 -12.31 18.95 -3.32
CA HIS A 184 -11.85 19.42 -2.03
C HIS A 184 -10.34 19.26 -1.88
N ALA A 185 -9.63 20.38 -1.86
CA ALA A 185 -8.23 20.41 -1.48
C ALA A 185 -8.06 20.45 0.04
N PRO A 186 -6.95 19.98 0.60
CA PRO A 186 -6.69 20.12 2.02
C PRO A 186 -6.61 21.61 2.41
N THR A 187 -7.26 21.97 3.51
CA THR A 187 -7.24 23.32 4.10
C THR A 187 -6.13 23.47 5.14
N LEU A 188 -5.71 22.35 5.75
CA LEU A 188 -4.54 22.28 6.62
C LEU A 188 -3.80 20.96 6.36
N VAL A 189 -2.48 21.02 6.37
CA VAL A 189 -1.60 19.84 6.36
C VAL A 189 -0.61 19.96 7.50
N MET A 190 -0.49 18.90 8.28
CA MET A 190 0.48 18.75 9.35
C MET A 190 1.34 17.53 9.07
N VAL A 191 2.65 17.68 9.25
CA VAL A 191 3.64 16.61 9.14
C VAL A 191 4.52 16.64 10.38
N ASP A 192 4.63 15.51 11.06
CA ASP A 192 5.40 15.37 12.30
C ASP A 192 5.04 16.48 13.34
N GLY A 193 3.75 16.73 13.49
CA GLY A 193 3.22 17.76 14.41
C GLY A 193 3.42 19.20 13.97
N ARG A 194 4.01 19.45 12.79
CA ARG A 194 4.25 20.80 12.26
C ARG A 194 3.27 21.14 11.15
N ILE A 195 2.63 22.28 11.23
CA ILE A 195 1.76 22.79 10.17
C ILE A 195 2.64 23.23 8.99
N VAL A 196 2.49 22.52 7.85
CA VAL A 196 3.23 22.80 6.60
C VAL A 196 2.36 23.53 5.57
N LEU A 197 1.03 23.46 5.74
CA LEU A 197 0.06 24.21 4.95
C LEU A 197 -1.10 24.65 5.85
N ASP A 198 -1.45 25.94 5.80
CA ASP A 198 -2.67 26.44 6.42
C ASP A 198 -3.37 27.44 5.46
N ARG A 199 -4.50 27.02 4.94
CA ARG A 199 -5.39 27.81 4.06
C ARG A 199 -6.72 28.11 4.74
N ARG A 200 -6.84 27.85 6.03
CA ARG A 200 -8.08 28.17 6.77
C ARG A 200 -8.26 29.68 6.84
N PRO A 201 -9.48 30.18 6.78
CA PRO A 201 -9.72 31.60 7.01
C PRO A 201 -9.17 32.00 8.39
N ALA A 202 -8.58 33.19 8.49
CA ALA A 202 -8.17 33.73 9.76
C ALA A 202 -9.37 33.69 10.71
N ALA A 203 -9.16 33.25 11.95
CA ALA A 203 -10.21 33.29 12.96
C ALA A 203 -10.67 34.74 13.07
N THR A 204 -11.87 35.03 12.57
CA THR A 204 -12.52 36.30 12.87
C THR A 204 -12.77 36.28 14.36
N ASP A 205 -12.31 37.30 15.09
CA ASP A 205 -12.67 37.56 16.49
C ASP A 205 -14.20 37.65 16.59
N ALA A 206 -14.88 36.51 16.64
CA ALA A 206 -16.28 36.42 16.91
C ALA A 206 -16.47 36.43 18.42
N GLY A 207 -16.61 37.64 18.99
CA GLY A 207 -17.16 37.85 20.31
C GLY A 207 -16.15 38.26 21.40
N ARG A 208 -15.83 39.51 21.43
CA ARG A 208 -15.72 40.21 22.73
C ARG A 208 -17.07 40.83 23.11
#